data_753b25222f0a4f8f93c2d87199480ee2
#
_entry.id   753b25222f0a4f8f93c2d87199480ee2
#
_cell.length_a   1.000
_cell.length_b   1.000
_cell.length_c   1.000
_cell.angle_alpha   90.00
_cell.angle_beta   90.00
_cell.angle_gamma   90.00
#
_symmetry.space_group_name_H-M   'P 1'
#
loop_
_entity.id
_entity.type
_entity.pdbx_description
1 polymer ?
#
loop_
_entity_poly.entity_id
_entity_poly.type
_entity_poly.pdbx_seq_one_letter_code
_entity_poly.pdbx_strand_id
1 'polypeptide(L)'
;MIKKILLLTFVVFGSAVMFAQTTITGTVKDAKTGETLPGANIKISRKAVGTTTDFDGNFVLKVVDTPPFTIEVSVLGFKTTKIQITENNQKVSAGLLENQTSLDEIVLSASRTPERIMESPVSIERMDSRAIKNTPSPSFYDGLANLKGVDINTNSLTFKSVNTRGFASFANERFMQLVDGMDNAAPGLNFAIGNLLGMSDLDVESVEILPGASSALYGANAFNGIMFMRSKSPFDDQGVSVLVKSGA
;
A
#
# COMPACT_ATOMS: atom_id res chain seq x y z
N MET A 1 -34.27 -3.14 -62.63
CA MET A 1 -34.84 -3.44 -61.29
C MET A 1 -33.75 -3.89 -60.30
N ILE A 2 -32.88 -4.83 -60.62
CA ILE A 2 -31.84 -5.39 -59.75
C ILE A 2 -30.89 -4.31 -59.14
N LYS A 3 -30.43 -3.32 -59.94
CA LYS A 3 -29.58 -2.22 -59.47
C LYS A 3 -30.23 -1.36 -58.36
N LYS A 4 -31.56 -1.13 -58.47
CA LYS A 4 -32.29 -0.36 -57.44
C LYS A 4 -32.48 -1.16 -56.14
N ILE A 5 -32.66 -2.48 -56.26
CA ILE A 5 -32.76 -3.39 -55.12
C ILE A 5 -31.42 -3.47 -54.41
N LEU A 6 -30.30 -3.57 -55.14
CA LEU A 6 -28.95 -3.64 -54.59
C LEU A 6 -28.56 -2.34 -53.84
N LEU A 7 -28.99 -1.18 -54.38
CA LEU A 7 -28.78 0.11 -53.76
C LEU A 7 -29.60 0.27 -52.49
N LEU A 8 -30.84 -0.24 -52.46
CA LEU A 8 -31.70 -0.23 -51.29
C LEU A 8 -31.14 -1.13 -50.16
N THR A 9 -30.62 -2.31 -50.53
CA THR A 9 -29.99 -3.24 -49.60
C THR A 9 -28.70 -2.64 -48.98
N PHE A 10 -27.91 -1.93 -49.76
CA PHE A 10 -26.72 -1.24 -49.28
C PHE A 10 -27.04 -0.09 -48.32
N VAL A 11 -28.11 0.66 -48.53
CA VAL A 11 -28.56 1.74 -47.62
C VAL A 11 -29.12 1.15 -46.32
N VAL A 12 -29.84 0.03 -46.36
CA VAL A 12 -30.38 -0.63 -45.16
C VAL A 12 -29.28 -1.29 -44.33
N PHE A 13 -28.23 -1.87 -44.93
CA PHE A 13 -27.09 -2.44 -44.21
C PHE A 13 -26.10 -1.38 -43.72
N GLY A 14 -25.99 -0.21 -44.35
CA GLY A 14 -25.08 0.86 -43.96
C GLY A 14 -25.51 1.62 -42.70
N SER A 15 -26.77 1.52 -42.28
CA SER A 15 -27.29 2.20 -41.07
C SER A 15 -27.14 1.41 -39.76
N ALA A 16 -26.56 0.20 -39.78
CA ALA A 16 -26.51 -0.69 -38.61
C ALA A 16 -25.29 -0.48 -37.70
N VAL A 17 -24.39 0.45 -37.97
CA VAL A 17 -23.19 0.67 -37.11
C VAL A 17 -23.34 1.95 -36.32
N MET A 18 -24.40 2.08 -35.54
CA MET A 18 -24.45 3.06 -34.47
C MET A 18 -23.78 2.48 -33.25
N PHE A 19 -22.51 2.85 -33.00
CA PHE A 19 -21.89 2.62 -31.73
C PHE A 19 -22.66 3.38 -30.64
N ALA A 20 -23.40 2.65 -29.82
CA ALA A 20 -24.06 3.22 -28.66
C ALA A 20 -22.98 3.65 -27.67
N GLN A 21 -22.68 4.94 -27.60
CA GLN A 21 -21.76 5.51 -26.62
C GLN A 21 -22.48 5.65 -25.29
N THR A 22 -21.96 5.00 -24.25
CA THR A 22 -22.49 5.16 -22.89
C THR A 22 -21.87 6.42 -22.28
N THR A 23 -22.72 7.32 -21.80
CA THR A 23 -22.30 8.55 -21.11
C THR A 23 -22.71 8.47 -19.65
N ILE A 24 -21.75 8.58 -18.75
CA ILE A 24 -21.98 8.61 -17.31
C ILE A 24 -21.60 10.00 -16.81
N THR A 25 -22.48 10.61 -16.04
CA THR A 25 -22.22 11.91 -15.41
C THR A 25 -22.35 11.78 -13.90
N GLY A 26 -21.62 12.60 -13.16
CA GLY A 26 -21.75 12.53 -11.72
C GLY A 26 -20.92 13.56 -10.99
N THR A 27 -20.99 13.49 -9.66
CA THR A 27 -20.22 14.33 -8.73
C THR A 27 -19.49 13.46 -7.73
N VAL A 28 -18.28 13.87 -7.38
CA VAL A 28 -17.48 13.25 -6.34
C VAL A 28 -17.36 14.19 -5.15
N LYS A 29 -17.68 13.70 -3.96
CA LYS A 29 -17.67 14.48 -2.71
C LYS A 29 -17.04 13.70 -1.57
N ASP A 30 -16.53 14.42 -0.59
CA ASP A 30 -16.22 13.85 0.71
C ASP A 30 -17.50 13.39 1.40
N ALA A 31 -17.55 12.16 1.86
CA ALA A 31 -18.72 11.58 2.53
C ALA A 31 -19.00 12.17 3.92
N LYS A 32 -17.99 12.79 4.57
CA LYS A 32 -18.12 13.40 5.89
C LYS A 32 -18.45 14.88 5.82
N THR A 33 -17.72 15.64 5.01
CA THR A 33 -17.84 17.10 4.94
C THR A 33 -18.84 17.55 3.91
N GLY A 34 -19.12 16.72 2.88
CA GLY A 34 -19.94 17.09 1.75
C GLY A 34 -19.24 17.98 0.72
N GLU A 35 -17.98 18.34 0.96
CA GLU A 35 -17.17 19.13 0.02
C GLU A 35 -16.91 18.39 -1.27
N THR A 36 -16.86 19.11 -2.38
CA THR A 36 -16.56 18.54 -3.68
C THR A 36 -15.08 18.21 -3.81
N LEU A 37 -14.74 17.10 -4.47
CA LEU A 37 -13.37 16.63 -4.63
C LEU A 37 -12.90 16.83 -6.08
N PRO A 38 -12.15 17.91 -6.37
CA PRO A 38 -11.56 18.15 -7.68
C PRO A 38 -10.40 17.19 -7.95
N GLY A 39 -10.17 16.86 -9.22
CA GLY A 39 -9.04 16.01 -9.62
C GLY A 39 -9.20 14.52 -9.24
N ALA A 40 -10.38 14.09 -8.81
CA ALA A 40 -10.66 12.69 -8.59
C ALA A 40 -10.59 11.91 -9.91
N ASN A 41 -9.92 10.78 -9.91
CA ASN A 41 -9.77 9.92 -11.07
C ASN A 41 -10.90 8.89 -11.11
N ILE A 42 -11.64 8.85 -12.22
CA ILE A 42 -12.72 7.90 -12.49
C ILE A 42 -12.28 7.00 -13.64
N LYS A 43 -12.15 5.70 -13.40
CA LYS A 43 -11.78 4.73 -14.44
C LYS A 43 -12.72 3.53 -14.45
N ILE A 44 -12.84 2.87 -15.58
CA ILE A 44 -13.51 1.55 -15.64
C ILE A 44 -12.59 0.53 -15.00
N SER A 45 -13.14 -0.30 -14.10
CA SER A 45 -12.39 -1.39 -13.46
C SER A 45 -11.75 -2.29 -14.51
N ARG A 46 -10.45 -2.55 -14.36
CA ARG A 46 -9.63 -3.38 -15.27
C ARG A 46 -9.41 -2.81 -16.69
N LYS A 47 -9.73 -1.54 -16.95
CA LYS A 47 -9.48 -0.87 -18.24
C LYS A 47 -8.73 0.44 -18.03
N ALA A 48 -7.98 0.86 -19.04
CA ALA A 48 -7.26 2.14 -19.05
C ALA A 48 -8.10 3.32 -19.54
N VAL A 49 -9.42 3.19 -19.46
CA VAL A 49 -10.36 4.25 -19.90
C VAL A 49 -10.91 4.94 -18.66
N GLY A 50 -10.78 6.27 -18.62
CA GLY A 50 -11.22 7.07 -17.48
C GLY A 50 -11.33 8.56 -17.80
N THR A 51 -11.70 9.31 -16.76
CA THR A 51 -11.80 10.78 -16.76
C THR A 51 -11.46 11.30 -15.38
N THR A 52 -11.35 12.62 -15.23
CA THR A 52 -11.12 13.28 -13.93
C THR A 52 -12.26 14.25 -13.62
N THR A 53 -12.46 14.56 -12.32
CA THR A 53 -13.41 15.60 -11.93
C THR A 53 -12.85 17.00 -12.19
N ASP A 54 -13.75 17.94 -12.49
CA ASP A 54 -13.48 19.37 -12.56
C ASP A 54 -13.34 20.01 -11.16
N PHE A 55 -13.22 21.35 -11.11
CA PHE A 55 -13.08 22.10 -9.84
C PHE A 55 -14.30 21.98 -8.93
N ASP A 56 -15.48 21.74 -9.50
CA ASP A 56 -16.74 21.56 -8.77
C ASP A 56 -17.01 20.09 -8.42
N GLY A 57 -16.02 19.21 -8.68
CA GLY A 57 -16.13 17.78 -8.42
C GLY A 57 -17.02 17.03 -9.42
N ASN A 58 -17.42 17.64 -10.54
CA ASN A 58 -18.24 16.97 -11.56
C ASN A 58 -17.39 16.23 -12.57
N PHE A 59 -17.94 15.15 -13.13
CA PHE A 59 -17.28 14.41 -14.20
C PHE A 59 -18.25 13.98 -15.29
N VAL A 60 -17.71 13.77 -16.49
CA VAL A 60 -18.37 13.15 -17.62
C VAL A 60 -17.47 12.04 -18.15
N LEU A 61 -17.93 10.80 -18.09
CA LEU A 61 -17.25 9.64 -18.63
C LEU A 61 -17.98 9.12 -19.84
N LYS A 62 -17.34 9.17 -21.02
CA LYS A 62 -17.86 8.64 -22.28
C LYS A 62 -17.10 7.39 -22.67
N VAL A 63 -17.81 6.28 -22.83
CA VAL A 63 -17.23 4.98 -23.13
C VAL A 63 -18.04 4.23 -24.19
N VAL A 64 -17.41 3.30 -24.86
CA VAL A 64 -18.06 2.44 -25.86
C VAL A 64 -18.69 1.20 -25.20
N ASP A 65 -18.36 0.97 -23.92
CA ASP A 65 -18.87 -0.17 -23.17
C ASP A 65 -20.35 -0.02 -22.85
N THR A 66 -21.10 -1.10 -23.02
CA THR A 66 -22.50 -1.17 -22.61
C THR A 66 -22.62 -1.63 -21.15
N PRO A 67 -23.49 -1.02 -20.34
CA PRO A 67 -23.79 -1.50 -19.00
C PRO A 67 -24.28 -2.97 -19.00
N PRO A 68 -24.02 -3.76 -17.91
CA PRO A 68 -23.45 -3.31 -16.66
C PRO A 68 -21.91 -3.36 -16.61
N PHE A 69 -21.27 -2.35 -16.00
CA PHE A 69 -19.84 -2.35 -15.69
C PHE A 69 -19.57 -1.57 -14.39
N THR A 70 -18.37 -1.73 -13.84
CA THR A 70 -17.98 -1.08 -12.59
C THR A 70 -16.99 0.04 -12.88
N ILE A 71 -17.20 1.20 -12.28
CA ILE A 71 -16.23 2.30 -12.24
C ILE A 71 -15.55 2.34 -10.88
N GLU A 72 -14.28 2.72 -10.87
CA GLU A 72 -13.47 2.98 -9.68
C GLU A 72 -13.22 4.48 -9.59
N VAL A 73 -13.59 5.06 -8.45
CA VAL A 73 -13.37 6.47 -8.15
C VAL A 73 -12.30 6.57 -7.08
N SER A 74 -11.21 7.30 -7.37
CA SER A 74 -10.07 7.45 -6.47
C SER A 74 -9.53 8.87 -6.47
N VAL A 75 -9.12 9.35 -5.31
CA VAL A 75 -8.39 10.62 -5.13
C VAL A 75 -7.37 10.46 -4.02
N LEU A 76 -6.30 11.23 -4.09
CA LEU A 76 -5.24 11.18 -3.08
C LEU A 76 -5.80 11.53 -1.69
N GLY A 77 -5.52 10.69 -0.71
CA GLY A 77 -6.02 10.88 0.66
C GLY A 77 -7.39 10.26 0.95
N PHE A 78 -8.03 9.62 -0.03
CA PHE A 78 -9.34 8.99 0.13
C PHE A 78 -9.33 7.51 -0.26
N LYS A 79 -10.24 6.76 0.33
CA LYS A 79 -10.43 5.34 0.03
C LYS A 79 -11.10 5.17 -1.33
N THR A 80 -10.52 4.36 -2.21
CA THR A 80 -11.10 4.05 -3.52
C THR A 80 -12.47 3.40 -3.38
N THR A 81 -13.46 3.95 -4.08
CA THR A 81 -14.85 3.44 -4.08
C THR A 81 -15.19 2.85 -5.44
N LYS A 82 -15.86 1.69 -5.43
CA LYS A 82 -16.36 1.01 -6.63
C LYS A 82 -17.85 1.22 -6.75
N ILE A 83 -18.30 1.62 -7.94
CA ILE A 83 -19.71 1.89 -8.22
C ILE A 83 -20.12 1.10 -9.46
N GLN A 84 -21.20 0.37 -9.37
CA GLN A 84 -21.75 -0.38 -10.49
C GLN A 84 -22.65 0.53 -11.34
N ILE A 85 -22.40 0.56 -12.63
CA ILE A 85 -23.20 1.25 -13.63
C ILE A 85 -24.12 0.22 -14.28
N THR A 86 -25.43 0.47 -14.22
CA THR A 86 -26.45 -0.46 -14.71
C THR A 86 -27.17 0.06 -15.95
N GLU A 87 -27.16 1.39 -16.14
CA GLU A 87 -27.90 2.05 -17.21
C GLU A 87 -27.05 3.07 -17.94
N ASN A 88 -27.41 3.33 -19.21
CA ASN A 88 -26.82 4.43 -19.97
C ASN A 88 -27.36 5.77 -19.44
N ASN A 89 -26.54 6.83 -19.49
CA ASN A 89 -26.84 8.17 -18.96
C ASN A 89 -27.11 8.20 -17.45
N GLN A 90 -26.61 7.20 -16.70
CA GLN A 90 -26.74 7.16 -15.25
C GLN A 90 -26.02 8.34 -14.61
N LYS A 91 -26.71 9.00 -13.65
CA LYS A 91 -26.10 10.02 -12.80
C LYS A 91 -25.58 9.35 -11.53
N VAL A 92 -24.31 9.62 -11.21
CA VAL A 92 -23.60 9.01 -10.07
C VAL A 92 -23.22 10.07 -9.06
N SER A 93 -23.51 9.84 -7.80
CA SER A 93 -22.97 10.62 -6.69
C SER A 93 -22.03 9.71 -5.90
N ALA A 94 -20.74 10.00 -5.96
CA ALA A 94 -19.71 9.23 -5.25
C ALA A 94 -19.29 9.97 -4.00
N GLY A 95 -19.63 9.42 -2.81
CA GLY A 95 -19.07 9.85 -1.53
C GLY A 95 -17.81 9.05 -1.22
N LEU A 96 -16.68 9.71 -1.14
CA LEU A 96 -15.42 9.09 -0.74
C LEU A 96 -15.18 9.31 0.75
N LEU A 97 -14.72 8.28 1.43
CA LEU A 97 -14.26 8.38 2.81
C LEU A 97 -12.77 8.70 2.81
N GLU A 98 -12.38 9.65 3.65
CA GLU A 98 -10.98 9.97 3.86
C GLU A 98 -10.21 8.73 4.31
N ASN A 99 -9.07 8.50 3.67
CA ASN A 99 -8.20 7.39 4.03
C ASN A 99 -7.34 7.79 5.23
N GLN A 100 -7.86 7.60 6.43
CA GLN A 100 -7.17 7.88 7.69
C GLN A 100 -6.07 6.85 7.97
N THR A 101 -5.21 6.60 7.00
CA THR A 101 -4.19 5.53 7.06
C THR A 101 -3.06 5.82 8.06
N SER A 102 -3.04 6.96 8.73
CA SER A 102 -1.89 7.36 9.55
C SER A 102 -2.10 7.35 11.06
N LEU A 103 -3.35 7.37 11.55
CA LEU A 103 -3.62 7.48 12.99
C LEU A 103 -4.16 6.20 13.65
N ASP A 104 -4.63 5.24 12.85
CA ASP A 104 -5.17 3.95 13.33
C ASP A 104 -4.21 2.78 13.01
N GLU A 105 -2.93 3.04 12.89
CA GLU A 105 -1.95 2.02 12.59
C GLU A 105 -1.84 1.02 13.73
N ILE A 106 -2.15 -0.24 13.44
CA ILE A 106 -2.13 -1.34 14.41
C ILE A 106 -0.71 -1.87 14.49
N VAL A 107 -0.19 -2.00 15.70
CA VAL A 107 1.11 -2.59 16.01
C VAL A 107 0.95 -3.82 16.89
N LEU A 108 1.90 -4.72 16.83
CA LEU A 108 1.94 -5.97 17.60
C LEU A 108 3.07 -6.02 18.61
N SER A 109 4.08 -5.16 18.43
CA SER A 109 5.33 -5.24 19.18
C SER A 109 5.22 -4.82 20.64
N ALA A 110 4.28 -3.94 20.99
CA ALA A 110 4.19 -3.39 22.33
C ALA A 110 3.58 -4.34 23.38
N SER A 111 2.55 -5.09 23.01
CA SER A 111 1.78 -5.91 23.94
C SER A 111 1.55 -7.36 23.49
N ARG A 112 2.08 -7.75 22.33
CA ARG A 112 1.80 -9.02 21.63
C ARG A 112 0.34 -9.18 21.20
N THR A 113 -0.48 -8.17 21.40
CA THR A 113 -1.85 -8.08 20.90
C THR A 113 -1.96 -6.89 19.97
N PRO A 114 -2.80 -6.97 18.92
CA PRO A 114 -3.01 -5.82 18.03
C PRO A 114 -3.55 -4.63 18.83
N GLU A 115 -2.81 -3.53 18.83
CA GLU A 115 -3.23 -2.27 19.46
C GLU A 115 -2.87 -1.09 18.57
N ARG A 116 -3.50 0.06 18.79
CA ARG A 116 -3.16 1.27 18.04
C ARG A 116 -1.87 1.88 18.57
N ILE A 117 -1.01 2.39 17.68
CA ILE A 117 0.24 3.05 18.06
C ILE A 117 0.01 4.12 19.13
N MET A 118 -1.06 4.92 18.99
CA MET A 118 -1.38 6.01 19.91
C MET A 118 -1.86 5.53 21.28
N GLU A 119 -2.30 4.29 21.41
CA GLU A 119 -2.74 3.69 22.67
C GLU A 119 -1.62 2.95 23.38
N SER A 120 -0.51 2.71 22.69
CA SER A 120 0.64 2.02 23.23
C SER A 120 1.35 2.87 24.32
N PRO A 121 1.63 2.30 25.49
CA PRO A 121 2.33 2.99 26.56
C PRO A 121 3.83 3.20 26.29
N VAL A 122 4.34 2.63 25.18
CA VAL A 122 5.75 2.68 24.79
C VAL A 122 5.90 3.30 23.41
N SER A 123 7.05 3.96 23.19
CA SER A 123 7.37 4.51 21.87
C SER A 123 7.66 3.37 20.90
N ILE A 124 6.96 3.36 19.78
CA ILE A 124 7.18 2.42 18.70
C ILE A 124 7.52 3.22 17.45
N GLU A 125 8.62 2.85 16.80
CA GLU A 125 8.97 3.37 15.49
C GLU A 125 8.56 2.33 14.45
N ARG A 126 7.92 2.78 13.36
CA ARG A 126 7.43 1.88 12.32
C ARG A 126 7.84 2.34 10.93
N MET A 127 8.15 1.38 10.08
CA MET A 127 8.37 1.54 8.67
C MET A 127 7.39 0.65 7.90
N ASP A 128 6.51 1.23 7.12
CA ASP A 128 5.54 0.51 6.29
C ASP A 128 6.15 0.04 4.95
N SER A 129 5.41 -0.75 4.20
CA SER A 129 5.84 -1.27 2.90
C SER A 129 6.14 -0.18 1.87
N ARG A 130 5.51 1.00 1.99
CA ARG A 130 5.77 2.14 1.11
C ARG A 130 7.11 2.79 1.43
N ALA A 131 7.42 3.00 2.71
CA ALA A 131 8.70 3.53 3.14
C ALA A 131 9.85 2.58 2.79
N ILE A 132 9.63 1.27 2.94
CA ILE A 132 10.58 0.22 2.54
C ILE A 132 10.89 0.30 1.04
N LYS A 133 9.86 0.37 0.19
CA LYS A 133 10.03 0.49 -1.27
C LYS A 133 10.74 1.78 -1.69
N ASN A 134 10.48 2.87 -0.98
CA ASN A 134 11.05 4.18 -1.26
C ASN A 134 12.45 4.39 -0.68
N THR A 135 12.98 3.44 0.08
CA THR A 135 14.33 3.51 0.61
C THR A 135 15.35 3.47 -0.54
N PRO A 136 16.16 4.54 -0.76
CA PRO A 136 17.11 4.63 -1.86
C PRO A 136 18.39 3.85 -1.56
N SER A 137 18.29 2.59 -1.19
CA SER A 137 19.40 1.71 -0.81
C SER A 137 19.11 0.28 -1.26
N PRO A 138 20.15 -0.54 -1.44
CA PRO A 138 19.98 -1.97 -1.75
C PRO A 138 19.13 -2.73 -0.74
N SER A 139 19.14 -2.33 0.53
CA SER A 139 18.38 -2.97 1.61
C SER A 139 17.61 -1.94 2.43
N PHE A 140 16.39 -2.28 2.83
CA PHE A 140 15.58 -1.44 3.72
C PHE A 140 16.23 -1.21 5.09
N TYR A 141 17.17 -2.05 5.51
CA TYR A 141 17.91 -1.87 6.75
C TYR A 141 18.61 -0.51 6.83
N ASP A 142 19.04 0.05 5.71
CA ASP A 142 19.61 1.39 5.69
C ASP A 142 18.57 2.47 6.01
N GLY A 143 17.33 2.24 5.58
CA GLY A 143 16.22 3.13 5.89
C GLY A 143 15.85 3.18 7.37
N LEU A 144 16.15 2.12 8.12
CA LEU A 144 15.88 2.07 9.56
C LEU A 144 16.70 3.10 10.35
N ALA A 145 17.84 3.55 9.81
CA ALA A 145 18.64 4.61 10.42
C ALA A 145 17.90 5.97 10.49
N ASN A 146 16.83 6.16 9.72
CA ASN A 146 16.00 7.35 9.76
C ASN A 146 14.95 7.33 10.90
N LEU A 147 14.79 6.19 11.55
CA LEU A 147 13.87 6.05 12.68
C LEU A 147 14.52 6.59 13.96
N LYS A 148 13.71 7.12 14.87
CA LYS A 148 14.21 7.76 16.09
C LYS A 148 14.83 6.75 17.03
N GLY A 149 16.06 7.04 17.47
CA GLY A 149 16.77 6.21 18.42
C GLY A 149 17.20 4.85 17.89
N VAL A 150 17.26 4.70 16.57
CA VAL A 150 17.76 3.52 15.88
C VAL A 150 19.12 3.82 15.29
N ASP A 151 20.08 2.95 15.56
CA ASP A 151 21.44 3.02 15.04
C ASP A 151 21.72 1.80 14.17
N ILE A 152 22.35 2.00 13.02
CA ILE A 152 22.74 0.91 12.12
C ILE A 152 24.25 0.79 12.10
N ASN A 153 24.75 -0.37 12.52
CA ASN A 153 26.17 -0.70 12.37
C ASN A 153 26.38 -1.42 11.04
N THR A 154 27.19 -0.82 10.19
CA THR A 154 27.64 -1.44 8.95
C THR A 154 28.94 -2.18 9.19
N ASN A 155 28.86 -3.50 9.28
CA ASN A 155 29.98 -4.38 9.55
C ASN A 155 30.68 -4.83 8.26
N SER A 156 29.96 -4.88 7.16
CA SER A 156 30.46 -5.11 5.80
C SER A 156 29.45 -4.56 4.77
N LEU A 157 29.75 -4.67 3.48
CA LEU A 157 28.82 -4.27 2.41
C LEU A 157 27.44 -4.94 2.49
N THR A 158 27.41 -6.17 2.98
CA THR A 158 26.20 -7.00 3.06
C THR A 158 25.78 -7.32 4.47
N PHE A 159 26.51 -6.85 5.50
CA PHE A 159 26.19 -7.14 6.88
C PHE A 159 25.95 -5.85 7.68
N LYS A 160 24.70 -5.64 8.06
CA LYS A 160 24.23 -4.51 8.85
C LYS A 160 23.46 -5.03 10.05
N SER A 161 23.81 -4.53 11.23
CA SER A 161 23.12 -4.87 12.47
C SER A 161 22.40 -3.65 13.04
N VAL A 162 21.23 -3.89 13.61
CA VAL A 162 20.36 -2.85 14.20
C VAL A 162 20.66 -2.76 15.69
N ASN A 163 20.75 -1.54 16.18
CA ASN A 163 20.88 -1.21 17.58
C ASN A 163 19.96 -0.06 17.94
N THR A 164 19.69 0.11 19.21
CA THR A 164 18.89 1.26 19.68
C THR A 164 19.57 1.95 20.85
N ARG A 165 19.28 3.24 21.02
CA ARG A 165 19.71 4.07 22.16
C ARG A 165 21.23 4.10 22.36
N GLY A 166 22.02 4.07 21.29
CA GLY A 166 23.46 4.20 21.36
C GLY A 166 24.22 2.96 21.86
N PHE A 167 23.58 1.81 22.02
CA PHE A 167 24.24 0.54 22.36
C PHE A 167 24.83 -0.12 21.10
N ALA A 168 25.54 0.66 20.31
CA ALA A 168 26.13 0.19 19.07
C ALA A 168 27.21 -0.87 19.31
N SER A 169 26.92 -2.12 18.94
CA SER A 169 27.86 -3.23 19.01
C SER A 169 27.66 -4.16 17.82
N PHE A 170 28.74 -4.79 17.38
CA PHE A 170 28.73 -5.77 16.31
C PHE A 170 27.81 -6.97 16.63
N ALA A 171 27.99 -7.55 17.78
CA ALA A 171 27.21 -8.68 18.28
C ALA A 171 26.31 -8.18 19.41
N ASN A 172 25.12 -7.72 19.05
CA ASN A 172 24.16 -7.23 20.04
C ASN A 172 23.26 -8.36 20.54
N GLU A 173 23.72 -9.10 21.53
CA GLU A 173 22.97 -10.17 22.22
C GLU A 173 21.75 -9.63 23.00
N ARG A 174 21.61 -8.30 23.10
CA ARG A 174 20.56 -7.64 23.88
C ARG A 174 19.47 -7.01 22.98
N PHE A 175 19.59 -7.18 21.69
CA PHE A 175 18.64 -6.73 20.71
C PHE A 175 18.05 -7.93 19.96
N MET A 176 16.74 -8.07 20.02
CA MET A 176 16.04 -9.20 19.41
C MET A 176 15.47 -8.81 18.06
N GLN A 177 15.64 -9.67 17.08
CA GLN A 177 15.05 -9.54 15.77
C GLN A 177 14.05 -10.67 15.56
N LEU A 178 12.78 -10.33 15.37
CA LEU A 178 11.69 -11.28 15.17
C LEU A 178 11.16 -11.21 13.75
N VAL A 179 10.89 -12.34 13.16
CA VAL A 179 10.20 -12.50 11.88
C VAL A 179 8.89 -13.23 12.15
N ASP A 180 7.76 -12.57 11.96
CA ASP A 180 6.43 -13.11 12.26
C ASP A 180 6.30 -13.72 13.67
N GLY A 181 7.00 -13.14 14.64
CA GLY A 181 7.02 -13.59 16.03
C GLY A 181 8.05 -14.68 16.34
N MET A 182 8.80 -15.15 15.36
CA MET A 182 9.89 -16.11 15.55
C MET A 182 11.22 -15.39 15.74
N ASP A 183 12.02 -15.83 16.72
CA ASP A 183 13.35 -15.29 16.94
C ASP A 183 14.26 -15.65 15.75
N ASN A 184 14.86 -14.60 15.17
CA ASN A 184 15.75 -14.72 14.02
C ASN A 184 17.25 -14.65 14.43
N ALA A 185 17.56 -15.03 15.65
CA ALA A 185 18.95 -15.15 16.09
C ALA A 185 19.67 -16.27 15.34
N ALA A 186 20.93 -16.04 15.00
CA ALA A 186 21.75 -17.06 14.35
C ALA A 186 22.03 -18.21 15.32
N PRO A 187 21.76 -19.48 14.91
CA PRO A 187 22.03 -20.63 15.74
C PRO A 187 23.51 -20.67 16.22
N GLY A 188 23.72 -20.79 17.50
CA GLY A 188 25.08 -20.85 18.13
C GLY A 188 25.76 -19.50 18.37
N LEU A 189 25.24 -18.39 17.82
CA LEU A 189 25.77 -17.04 18.04
C LEU A 189 24.95 -16.26 19.09
N ASN A 190 23.71 -16.65 19.31
CA ASN A 190 22.77 -16.05 20.27
C ASN A 190 22.51 -14.55 20.04
N PHE A 191 22.68 -14.05 18.80
CA PHE A 191 22.30 -12.71 18.40
C PHE A 191 21.83 -12.68 16.95
N ALA A 192 21.04 -11.67 16.62
CA ALA A 192 20.57 -11.46 15.26
C ALA A 192 21.69 -10.92 14.36
N ILE A 193 21.92 -11.56 13.23
CA ILE A 193 22.92 -11.14 12.23
C ILE A 193 22.32 -10.19 11.17
N GLY A 194 21.40 -9.35 11.64
CA GLY A 194 20.85 -8.26 10.86
C GLY A 194 20.22 -8.71 9.55
N ASN A 195 20.65 -8.10 8.45
CA ASN A 195 20.13 -8.37 7.11
C ASN A 195 20.65 -9.67 6.49
N LEU A 196 21.62 -10.36 7.06
CA LEU A 196 22.10 -11.64 6.51
C LEU A 196 21.06 -12.77 6.61
N LEU A 197 20.28 -12.78 7.69
CA LEU A 197 19.12 -13.69 7.86
C LEU A 197 17.81 -12.93 7.94
N GLY A 198 17.80 -11.65 7.52
CA GLY A 198 16.60 -10.84 7.49
C GLY A 198 15.68 -11.20 6.32
N MET A 199 14.52 -10.58 6.31
CA MET A 199 13.57 -10.71 5.21
C MET A 199 14.02 -9.90 4.00
N SER A 200 13.56 -10.33 2.82
CA SER A 200 13.69 -9.56 1.59
C SER A 200 12.77 -8.32 1.62
N ASP A 201 13.24 -7.21 1.02
CA ASP A 201 12.43 -5.99 0.83
C ASP A 201 11.08 -6.26 0.14
N LEU A 202 11.00 -7.34 -0.66
CA LEU A 202 9.78 -7.73 -1.38
C LEU A 202 8.75 -8.39 -0.47
N ASP A 203 9.21 -9.08 0.56
CA ASP A 203 8.35 -9.91 1.42
C ASP A 203 7.89 -9.17 2.69
N VAL A 204 8.56 -8.06 3.03
CA VAL A 204 8.23 -7.28 4.23
C VAL A 204 6.99 -6.43 4.01
N GLU A 205 6.00 -6.58 4.88
CA GLU A 205 4.82 -5.69 4.98
C GLU A 205 5.15 -4.46 5.82
N SER A 206 5.72 -4.69 7.02
CA SER A 206 6.11 -3.64 7.95
C SER A 206 7.26 -4.07 8.85
N VAL A 207 7.98 -3.07 9.35
CA VAL A 207 8.98 -3.25 10.40
C VAL A 207 8.59 -2.34 11.56
N GLU A 208 8.52 -2.93 12.75
CA GLU A 208 8.28 -2.22 14.00
C GLU A 208 9.51 -2.31 14.87
N ILE A 209 9.97 -1.19 15.39
CA ILE A 209 11.09 -1.15 16.35
C ILE A 209 10.59 -0.60 17.68
N LEU A 210 10.81 -1.38 18.71
CA LEU A 210 10.54 -1.02 20.08
C LEU A 210 11.87 -0.78 20.78
N PRO A 211 12.31 0.49 20.92
CA PRO A 211 13.59 0.80 21.53
C PRO A 211 13.52 0.67 23.06
N GLY A 212 14.45 -0.05 23.64
CA GLY A 212 14.59 -0.19 25.09
C GLY A 212 14.14 -1.53 25.64
N ALA A 213 13.99 -1.60 26.97
CA ALA A 213 13.76 -2.85 27.66
C ALA A 213 12.35 -3.41 27.41
N SER A 214 12.28 -4.55 26.77
CA SER A 214 11.06 -5.30 26.50
C SER A 214 11.16 -6.76 27.00
N SER A 215 12.12 -7.00 27.89
CA SER A 215 12.42 -8.35 28.42
C SER A 215 11.23 -9.00 29.11
N ALA A 216 10.33 -8.23 29.71
CA ALA A 216 9.14 -8.75 30.36
C ALA A 216 8.17 -9.48 29.37
N LEU A 217 8.17 -9.06 28.11
CA LEU A 217 7.30 -9.65 27.07
C LEU A 217 8.02 -10.66 26.19
N TYR A 218 9.30 -10.43 25.93
CA TYR A 218 10.05 -11.14 24.88
C TYR A 218 11.27 -11.91 25.40
N GLY A 219 11.60 -11.77 26.68
CA GLY A 219 12.72 -12.51 27.32
C GLY A 219 14.03 -11.71 27.40
N ALA A 220 15.07 -12.35 27.91
CA ALA A 220 16.33 -11.70 28.32
C ALA A 220 17.05 -10.96 27.19
N ASN A 221 16.98 -11.47 25.95
CA ASN A 221 17.65 -10.87 24.79
C ASN A 221 16.99 -9.58 24.32
N ALA A 222 15.80 -9.24 24.80
CA ALA A 222 15.07 -8.02 24.46
C ALA A 222 15.36 -6.86 25.44
N PHE A 223 16.58 -6.73 25.92
CA PHE A 223 16.95 -5.68 26.89
C PHE A 223 17.21 -4.35 26.25
N ASN A 224 17.83 -4.32 25.08
CA ASN A 224 18.14 -3.08 24.36
C ASN A 224 17.01 -2.65 23.42
N GLY A 225 16.28 -3.61 22.87
CA GLY A 225 15.16 -3.35 21.96
C GLY A 225 14.77 -4.58 21.17
N ILE A 226 13.71 -4.40 20.41
CA ILE A 226 13.17 -5.44 19.52
C ILE A 226 12.91 -4.82 18.15
N MET A 227 13.24 -5.57 17.11
CA MET A 227 12.76 -5.33 15.76
C MET A 227 11.81 -6.45 15.39
N PHE A 228 10.58 -6.10 15.12
CA PHE A 228 9.55 -7.02 14.66
C PHE A 228 9.31 -6.80 13.17
N MET A 229 9.63 -7.79 12.36
CA MET A 229 9.35 -7.80 10.91
C MET A 229 8.13 -8.64 10.65
N ARG A 230 7.17 -8.07 9.92
CA ARG A 230 5.96 -8.73 9.49
C ARG A 230 6.04 -9.03 8.00
N SER A 231 5.76 -10.28 7.65
CA SER A 231 5.66 -10.69 6.26
C SER A 231 4.32 -10.29 5.65
N LYS A 232 4.30 -10.12 4.34
CA LYS A 232 3.08 -9.93 3.58
C LYS A 232 2.20 -11.16 3.62
N SER A 233 0.90 -10.94 3.72
CA SER A 233 -0.07 -12.02 3.65
C SER A 233 -0.16 -12.58 2.23
N PRO A 234 0.03 -13.90 2.02
CA PRO A 234 -0.11 -14.49 0.69
C PRO A 234 -1.55 -14.46 0.16
N PHE A 235 -2.51 -14.16 1.01
CA PHE A 235 -3.92 -14.02 0.62
C PHE A 235 -4.23 -12.64 0.05
N ASP A 236 -3.53 -11.61 0.54
CA ASP A 236 -3.75 -10.21 0.17
C ASP A 236 -2.78 -9.77 -0.94
N ASP A 237 -1.57 -10.30 -0.96
CA ASP A 237 -0.49 -9.91 -1.88
C ASP A 237 -0.19 -11.04 -2.87
N GLN A 238 -1.19 -11.38 -3.70
CA GLN A 238 -1.07 -12.43 -4.71
C GLN A 238 -0.41 -11.90 -5.98
N GLY A 239 0.47 -12.72 -6.58
CA GLY A 239 1.08 -12.43 -7.88
C GLY A 239 2.61 -12.49 -7.87
N VAL A 240 3.21 -11.91 -8.91
CA VAL A 240 4.66 -11.81 -9.07
C VAL A 240 5.08 -10.36 -8.89
N SER A 241 5.97 -10.11 -7.96
CA SER A 241 6.57 -8.80 -7.72
C SER A 241 8.05 -8.82 -8.08
N VAL A 242 8.50 -7.84 -8.86
CA VAL A 242 9.91 -7.66 -9.22
C VAL A 242 10.33 -6.26 -8.81
N LEU A 243 11.41 -6.16 -8.07
CA LEU A 243 12.02 -4.90 -7.66
C LEU A 243 13.41 -4.80 -8.25
N VAL A 244 13.64 -3.75 -9.04
CA VAL A 244 14.97 -3.42 -9.57
C VAL A 244 15.37 -2.07 -8.99
N LYS A 245 16.44 -2.07 -8.20
CA LYS A 245 17.05 -0.83 -7.67
C LYS A 245 18.35 -0.58 -8.43
N SER A 246 18.50 0.61 -8.98
CA SER A 246 19.69 1.08 -9.67
C SER A 246 20.12 2.40 -9.06
N GLY A 247 21.40 2.57 -8.83
CA GLY A 247 22.00 3.79 -8.30
C GLY A 247 23.35 4.07 -8.97
N ALA A 248 23.76 5.32 -9.00
CA ALA A 248 25.09 5.77 -9.43
C ALA A 248 25.90 6.25 -8.23
#